data_c4c4ef4b255edd3f2d806fc68899d439
#
_entry.id   c4c4ef4b255edd3f2d806fc68899d439
#
_cell.length_a   1.000
_cell.length_b   1.000
_cell.length_c   1.000
_cell.angle_alpha   90.00
_cell.angle_beta   90.00
_cell.angle_gamma   90.00
#
_symmetry.space_group_name_H-M   'P 1'
#
loop_
_entity.id
_entity.type
_entity.pdbx_description
1 polymer ?
#
loop_
_entity_poly.entity_id
_entity_poly.type
_entity_poly.pdbx_seq_one_letter_code
_entity_poly.pdbx_strand_id
1 'polypeptide(L)'
;MSELIDTTEMYLKTVYELEEDGVPPLRARIVERLDHSGPTVSQTVARMERDGLIKVADDRSLELTDEGRRRATEVIRKHRLAERLLLDVIGLDRRLVHEEACRWEHVMSEQVEGRLASILDDVSTDPFGNPVPPQTAEHPRPSADEVSVERLASRETTTAVVSRIGEPIQADAELIAALEDAAIT
;
A
#
# COMPACT_ATOMS: atom_id res chain seq x y z
N MET A 1 -24.57 5.41 5.45
CA MET A 1 -23.29 6.11 5.67
C MET A 1 -22.19 5.25 5.05
N SER A 2 -22.18 5.28 3.77
CA SER A 2 -21.18 4.67 2.91
C SER A 2 -20.60 5.81 2.10
N GLU A 3 -19.34 5.95 1.97
CA GLU A 3 -18.59 6.93 1.13
C GLU A 3 -17.74 7.94 1.89
N LEU A 4 -16.95 7.46 2.84
CA LEU A 4 -15.74 8.18 3.25
C LEU A 4 -14.50 7.68 2.45
N ILE A 5 -14.68 6.69 1.58
CA ILE A 5 -13.59 6.12 0.78
C ILE A 5 -13.55 6.84 -0.57
N ASP A 6 -12.46 7.56 -0.83
CA ASP A 6 -12.24 8.15 -2.16
C ASP A 6 -11.74 7.07 -3.12
N THR A 7 -12.61 6.68 -4.06
CA THR A 7 -12.30 5.67 -5.08
C THR A 7 -11.05 6.05 -5.90
N THR A 8 -10.80 7.34 -6.14
CA THR A 8 -9.63 7.80 -6.87
C THR A 8 -8.36 7.55 -6.06
N GLU A 9 -8.40 7.86 -4.77
CA GLU A 9 -7.28 7.60 -3.85
C GLU A 9 -6.97 6.12 -3.73
N MET A 10 -7.99 5.25 -3.60
CA MET A 10 -7.81 3.79 -3.60
C MET A 10 -7.08 3.30 -4.85
N TYR A 11 -7.46 3.77 -6.04
CA TYR A 11 -6.81 3.37 -7.29
C TYR A 11 -5.38 3.87 -7.39
N LEU A 12 -5.12 5.12 -6.99
CA LEU A 12 -3.77 5.68 -6.95
C LEU A 12 -2.86 4.90 -6.00
N LYS A 13 -3.38 4.59 -4.80
CA LYS A 13 -2.71 3.74 -3.81
C LYS A 13 -2.37 2.38 -4.41
N THR A 14 -3.35 1.69 -5.02
CA THR A 14 -3.14 0.36 -5.62
C THR A 14 -2.07 0.39 -6.74
N VAL A 15 -2.04 1.43 -7.59
CA VAL A 15 -0.99 1.56 -8.61
C VAL A 15 0.38 1.75 -7.97
N TYR A 16 0.48 2.59 -6.94
CA TYR A 16 1.72 2.82 -6.20
C TYR A 16 2.26 1.53 -5.56
N GLU A 17 1.40 0.75 -4.89
CA GLU A 17 1.77 -0.50 -4.25
C GLU A 17 2.23 -1.56 -5.25
N LEU A 18 1.56 -1.66 -6.39
CA LEU A 18 2.00 -2.54 -7.47
C LEU A 18 3.40 -2.18 -7.97
N GLU A 19 3.69 -0.87 -8.14
CA GLU A 19 5.04 -0.40 -8.50
C GLU A 19 6.06 -0.74 -7.40
N GLU A 20 5.69 -0.54 -6.14
CA GLU A 20 6.53 -0.84 -4.98
C GLU A 20 6.83 -2.34 -4.86
N ASP A 21 5.87 -3.20 -5.18
CA ASP A 21 6.02 -4.65 -5.22
C ASP A 21 6.79 -5.15 -6.47
N GLY A 22 7.13 -4.26 -7.41
CA GLY A 22 7.74 -4.63 -8.68
C GLY A 22 6.79 -5.39 -9.62
N VAL A 23 5.49 -5.25 -9.41
CA VAL A 23 4.43 -5.86 -10.22
C VAL A 23 3.93 -4.83 -11.24
N PRO A 24 3.90 -5.13 -12.56
CA PRO A 24 3.37 -4.21 -13.55
C PRO A 24 1.93 -3.78 -13.21
N PRO A 25 1.64 -2.47 -13.09
CA PRO A 25 0.31 -1.99 -12.72
C PRO A 25 -0.66 -2.09 -13.90
N LEU A 26 -1.26 -3.24 -14.08
CA LEU A 26 -2.25 -3.51 -15.11
C LEU A 26 -3.68 -3.41 -14.56
N ARG A 27 -4.65 -3.03 -15.41
CA ARG A 27 -6.08 -3.02 -15.03
C ARG A 27 -6.54 -4.34 -14.40
N ALA A 28 -6.04 -5.49 -14.90
CA ALA A 28 -6.35 -6.79 -14.34
C ALA A 28 -5.90 -6.92 -12.88
N ARG A 29 -4.76 -6.37 -12.52
CA ARG A 29 -4.26 -6.38 -11.15
C ARG A 29 -5.11 -5.50 -10.20
N ILE A 30 -5.66 -4.39 -10.71
CA ILE A 30 -6.60 -3.57 -9.95
C ILE A 30 -7.92 -4.30 -9.75
N VAL A 31 -8.43 -5.02 -10.78
CA VAL A 31 -9.59 -5.90 -10.66
C VAL A 31 -9.38 -6.91 -9.53
N GLU A 32 -8.24 -7.59 -9.51
CA GLU A 32 -7.89 -8.59 -8.50
C GLU A 32 -7.78 -8.00 -7.09
N ARG A 33 -7.15 -6.82 -6.95
CA ARG A 33 -6.89 -6.19 -5.64
C ARG A 33 -8.12 -5.54 -5.02
N LEU A 34 -8.96 -4.89 -5.83
CA LEU A 34 -10.12 -4.13 -5.35
C LEU A 34 -11.44 -4.86 -5.48
N ASP A 35 -11.45 -6.06 -6.02
CA ASP A 35 -12.66 -6.84 -6.34
C ASP A 35 -13.70 -6.04 -7.15
N HIS A 36 -13.21 -5.16 -8.03
CA HIS A 36 -14.04 -4.35 -8.91
C HIS A 36 -14.21 -5.03 -10.27
N SER A 37 -15.38 -4.80 -10.93
CA SER A 37 -15.59 -5.33 -12.27
C SER A 37 -14.66 -4.70 -13.30
N GLY A 38 -14.22 -5.44 -14.32
CA GLY A 38 -13.37 -4.94 -15.40
C GLY A 38 -13.90 -3.66 -16.06
N PRO A 39 -15.20 -3.54 -16.39
CA PRO A 39 -15.79 -2.31 -16.89
C PRO A 39 -15.64 -1.13 -15.91
N THR A 40 -15.86 -1.33 -14.61
CA THR A 40 -15.71 -0.30 -13.57
C THR A 40 -14.26 0.20 -13.52
N VAL A 41 -13.30 -0.73 -13.49
CA VAL A 41 -11.87 -0.38 -13.51
C VAL A 41 -11.53 0.42 -14.76
N SER A 42 -11.99 -0.02 -15.94
CA SER A 42 -11.70 0.67 -17.21
C SER A 42 -12.29 2.09 -17.23
N GLN A 43 -13.47 2.31 -16.72
CA GLN A 43 -14.10 3.63 -16.64
C GLN A 43 -13.36 4.55 -15.65
N THR A 44 -12.99 4.03 -14.49
CA THR A 44 -12.25 4.79 -13.48
C THR A 44 -10.87 5.18 -14.00
N VAL A 45 -10.14 4.25 -14.60
CA VAL A 45 -8.84 4.50 -15.23
C VAL A 45 -8.95 5.60 -16.31
N ALA A 46 -9.95 5.50 -17.22
CA ALA A 46 -10.15 6.52 -18.25
C ALA A 46 -10.51 7.91 -17.68
N ARG A 47 -11.21 7.96 -16.54
CA ARG A 47 -11.46 9.21 -15.83
C ARG A 47 -10.17 9.77 -15.24
N MET A 48 -9.39 8.96 -14.53
CA MET A 48 -8.13 9.38 -13.91
C MET A 48 -7.10 9.85 -14.94
N GLU A 49 -7.08 9.23 -16.13
CA GLU A 49 -6.23 9.66 -17.23
C GLU A 49 -6.64 11.05 -17.76
N ARG A 50 -7.95 11.30 -17.95
CA ARG A 50 -8.46 12.64 -18.30
C ARG A 50 -8.17 13.69 -17.24
N ASP A 51 -8.22 13.30 -15.97
CA ASP A 51 -7.95 14.17 -14.83
C ASP A 51 -6.44 14.40 -14.61
N GLY A 52 -5.59 13.78 -15.45
CA GLY A 52 -4.15 13.95 -15.42
C GLY A 52 -3.45 13.29 -14.24
N LEU A 53 -4.05 12.26 -13.64
CA LEU A 53 -3.50 11.54 -12.49
C LEU A 53 -2.68 10.31 -12.89
N ILE A 54 -3.03 9.68 -14.00
CA ILE A 54 -2.33 8.53 -14.56
C ILE A 54 -2.12 8.70 -16.06
N LYS A 55 -1.22 7.89 -16.62
CA LYS A 55 -1.05 7.65 -18.06
C LYS A 55 -1.19 6.16 -18.33
N VAL A 56 -1.72 5.82 -19.49
CA VAL A 56 -1.71 4.45 -19.98
C VAL A 56 -0.57 4.32 -20.98
N ALA A 57 0.44 3.52 -20.65
CA ALA A 57 1.59 3.27 -21.50
C ALA A 57 1.24 2.34 -22.69
N ASP A 58 2.14 2.23 -23.67
CA ASP A 58 1.95 1.41 -24.88
C ASP A 58 1.76 -0.08 -24.58
N ASP A 59 2.38 -0.58 -23.52
CA ASP A 59 2.23 -1.94 -22.99
C ASP A 59 0.98 -2.13 -22.12
N ARG A 60 0.14 -1.09 -22.00
CA ARG A 60 -1.08 -1.01 -21.19
C ARG A 60 -0.86 -0.93 -19.70
N SER A 61 0.38 -0.80 -19.22
CA SER A 61 0.64 -0.49 -17.82
C SER A 61 0.15 0.92 -17.48
N LEU A 62 -0.16 1.10 -16.21
CA LEU A 62 -0.60 2.39 -15.68
C LEU A 62 0.58 3.06 -15.00
N GLU A 63 0.85 4.29 -15.37
CA GLU A 63 1.92 5.10 -14.79
C GLU A 63 1.31 6.28 -14.03
N LEU A 64 1.72 6.49 -12.80
CA LEU A 64 1.33 7.68 -12.04
C LEU A 64 2.00 8.91 -12.66
N THR A 65 1.22 9.98 -12.88
CA THR A 65 1.79 11.30 -13.14
C THR A 65 2.39 11.89 -11.86
N ASP A 66 3.10 13.01 -11.93
CA ASP A 66 3.62 13.68 -10.74
C ASP A 66 2.49 14.00 -9.74
N GLU A 67 1.35 14.49 -10.20
CA GLU A 67 0.19 14.77 -9.36
C GLU A 67 -0.47 13.50 -8.81
N GLY A 68 -0.63 12.46 -9.65
CA GLY A 68 -1.14 11.16 -9.21
C GLY A 68 -0.24 10.55 -8.15
N ARG A 69 1.05 10.64 -8.34
CA ARG A 69 2.07 10.13 -7.43
C ARG A 69 2.06 10.87 -6.10
N ARG A 70 1.96 12.20 -6.12
CA ARG A 70 1.84 13.02 -4.92
C ARG A 70 0.64 12.57 -4.07
N ARG A 71 -0.55 12.42 -4.69
CA ARG A 71 -1.76 11.97 -3.98
C ARG A 71 -1.64 10.54 -3.47
N ALA A 72 -1.10 9.62 -4.26
CA ALA A 72 -0.85 8.26 -3.81
C ALA A 72 0.06 8.22 -2.59
N THR A 73 1.16 9.00 -2.63
CA THR A 73 2.12 9.11 -1.52
C THR A 73 1.46 9.65 -0.25
N GLU A 74 0.60 10.65 -0.36
CA GLU A 74 -0.14 11.21 0.79
C GLU A 74 -1.05 10.18 1.45
N VAL A 75 -1.80 9.41 0.66
CA VAL A 75 -2.69 8.37 1.17
C VAL A 75 -1.89 7.25 1.84
N ILE A 76 -0.88 6.73 1.16
CA ILE A 76 -0.03 5.65 1.69
C ILE A 76 0.68 6.06 2.97
N ARG A 77 1.18 7.29 3.03
CA ARG A 77 1.81 7.81 4.24
C ARG A 77 0.83 7.85 5.41
N LYS A 78 -0.38 8.35 5.21
CA LYS A 78 -1.43 8.37 6.24
C LYS A 78 -1.80 6.95 6.69
N HIS A 79 -1.93 6.03 5.74
CA HIS A 79 -2.20 4.62 6.01
C HIS A 79 -1.14 4.01 6.94
N ARG A 80 0.12 4.06 6.54
CA ARG A 80 1.24 3.45 7.26
C ARG A 80 1.50 4.10 8.63
N LEU A 81 1.27 5.41 8.76
CA LEU A 81 1.30 6.08 10.06
C LEU A 81 0.12 5.66 10.96
N ALA A 82 -1.06 5.45 10.38
CA ALA A 82 -2.21 4.93 11.12
C ALA A 82 -1.94 3.51 11.62
N GLU A 83 -1.36 2.64 10.82
CA GLU A 83 -0.97 1.28 11.23
C GLU A 83 -0.01 1.30 12.43
N ARG A 84 1.02 2.16 12.39
CA ARG A 84 1.95 2.35 13.50
C ARG A 84 1.22 2.81 14.78
N LEU A 85 0.36 3.81 14.67
CA LEU A 85 -0.44 4.28 15.82
C LEU A 85 -1.33 3.19 16.39
N LEU A 86 -2.02 2.47 15.50
CA LEU A 86 -2.97 1.41 15.90
C LEU A 86 -2.26 0.26 16.62
N LEU A 87 -1.12 -0.18 16.12
CA LEU A 87 -0.37 -1.27 16.72
C LEU A 87 0.42 -0.81 17.95
N ASP A 88 1.28 0.20 17.81
CA ASP A 88 2.31 0.52 18.79
C ASP A 88 1.77 1.31 20.00
N VAL A 89 0.75 2.14 19.77
CA VAL A 89 0.21 3.05 20.81
C VAL A 89 -1.15 2.58 21.32
N ILE A 90 -2.05 2.21 20.41
CA ILE A 90 -3.40 1.75 20.79
C ILE A 90 -3.39 0.28 21.22
N GLY A 91 -2.48 -0.53 20.69
CA GLY A 91 -2.37 -1.95 20.96
C GLY A 91 -3.48 -2.77 20.31
N LEU A 92 -3.92 -2.34 19.12
CA LEU A 92 -4.89 -3.10 18.34
C LEU A 92 -4.28 -4.43 17.89
N ASP A 93 -5.09 -5.48 17.83
CA ASP A 93 -4.68 -6.77 17.28
C ASP A 93 -4.14 -6.58 15.84
N ARG A 94 -2.94 -7.09 15.58
CA ARG A 94 -2.22 -6.92 14.28
C ARG A 94 -3.06 -7.33 13.09
N ARG A 95 -3.92 -8.35 13.25
CA ARG A 95 -4.85 -8.83 12.20
C ARG A 95 -5.92 -7.84 11.80
N LEU A 96 -6.18 -6.83 12.63
CA LEU A 96 -7.20 -5.79 12.40
C LEU A 96 -6.60 -4.44 12.00
N VAL A 97 -5.27 -4.28 12.12
CA VAL A 97 -4.58 -3.01 11.93
C VAL A 97 -4.78 -2.45 10.52
N HIS A 98 -4.55 -3.28 9.51
CA HIS A 98 -4.66 -2.87 8.11
C HIS A 98 -6.08 -2.41 7.75
N GLU A 99 -7.10 -3.20 8.10
CA GLU A 99 -8.50 -2.84 7.80
C GLU A 99 -8.90 -1.52 8.46
N GLU A 100 -8.46 -1.28 9.69
CA GLU A 100 -8.76 -0.03 10.37
C GLU A 100 -7.98 1.16 9.79
N ALA A 101 -6.72 0.98 9.41
CA ALA A 101 -5.92 2.00 8.74
C ALA A 101 -6.53 2.42 7.39
N CYS A 102 -7.07 1.48 6.61
CA CYS A 102 -7.81 1.76 5.38
C CYS A 102 -9.03 2.66 5.58
N ARG A 103 -9.65 2.62 6.76
CA ARG A 103 -10.77 3.54 7.08
C ARG A 103 -10.30 4.93 7.43
N TRP A 104 -9.09 5.05 8.02
CA TRP A 104 -8.56 6.32 8.51
C TRP A 104 -7.82 7.14 7.46
N GLU A 105 -7.17 6.49 6.51
CA GLU A 105 -6.32 7.14 5.50
C GLU A 105 -7.02 8.25 4.70
N HIS A 106 -8.32 8.08 4.42
CA HIS A 106 -9.11 9.02 3.63
C HIS A 106 -9.70 10.20 4.43
N VAL A 107 -9.71 10.10 5.77
CA VAL A 107 -10.30 11.12 6.64
C VAL A 107 -9.27 11.86 7.50
N MET A 108 -8.04 11.37 7.52
CA MET A 108 -6.97 11.96 8.30
C MET A 108 -6.50 13.28 7.68
N SER A 109 -6.57 14.36 8.46
CA SER A 109 -6.05 15.65 8.03
C SER A 109 -4.52 15.70 8.10
N GLU A 110 -3.91 16.58 7.30
CA GLU A 110 -2.45 16.83 7.33
C GLU A 110 -1.94 17.23 8.72
N GLN A 111 -2.78 17.95 9.50
CA GLN A 111 -2.43 18.35 10.86
C GLN A 111 -2.32 17.13 11.80
N VAL A 112 -3.24 16.17 11.67
CA VAL A 112 -3.21 14.93 12.43
C VAL A 112 -2.02 14.07 11.98
N GLU A 113 -1.82 13.92 10.69
CA GLU A 113 -0.67 13.21 10.10
C GLU A 113 0.67 13.75 10.66
N GLY A 114 0.87 15.07 10.61
CA GLY A 114 2.08 15.71 11.15
C GLY A 114 2.27 15.48 12.66
N ARG A 115 1.16 15.41 13.41
CA ARG A 115 1.22 15.06 14.84
C ARG A 115 1.56 13.60 15.06
N LEU A 116 0.97 12.69 14.30
CA LEU A 116 1.32 11.26 14.36
C LEU A 116 2.81 11.05 14.11
N ALA A 117 3.34 11.63 13.05
CA ALA A 117 4.77 11.56 12.74
C ALA A 117 5.68 12.13 13.86
N SER A 118 5.15 13.01 14.71
CA SER A 118 5.90 13.62 15.83
C SER A 118 5.81 12.84 17.15
N ILE A 119 4.83 11.95 17.32
CA ILE A 119 4.63 11.17 18.55
C ILE A 119 5.07 9.71 18.41
N LEU A 120 5.21 9.21 17.18
CA LEU A 120 5.74 7.88 16.89
C LEU A 120 7.28 7.93 16.92
N ASP A 121 7.90 6.97 17.60
CA ASP A 121 9.36 6.95 17.81
C ASP A 121 10.13 6.66 16.52
N ASP A 122 9.61 5.77 15.67
CA ASP A 122 10.17 5.44 14.37
C ASP A 122 9.06 5.43 13.32
N VAL A 123 9.19 6.27 12.31
CA VAL A 123 8.27 6.39 11.18
C VAL A 123 8.91 6.00 9.85
N SER A 124 10.01 5.26 9.88
CA SER A 124 10.70 4.80 8.66
C SER A 124 9.93 3.71 7.93
N THR A 125 9.28 2.82 8.69
CA THR A 125 8.46 1.72 8.16
C THR A 125 7.14 1.60 8.91
N ASP A 126 6.16 0.98 8.26
CA ASP A 126 4.94 0.48 8.91
C ASP A 126 5.25 -0.78 9.76
N PRO A 127 4.27 -1.34 10.50
CA PRO A 127 4.45 -2.57 11.28
C PRO A 127 4.74 -3.82 10.45
N PHE A 128 4.59 -3.75 9.15
CA PHE A 128 4.77 -4.84 8.20
C PHE A 128 6.05 -4.69 7.37
N GLY A 129 6.90 -3.70 7.70
CA GLY A 129 8.20 -3.44 7.08
C GLY A 129 8.13 -2.58 5.80
N ASN A 130 6.96 -2.12 5.38
CA ASN A 130 6.87 -1.27 4.20
C ASN A 130 7.31 0.16 4.54
N PRO A 131 8.10 0.83 3.68
CA PRO A 131 8.64 2.15 3.98
C PRO A 131 7.54 3.21 4.05
N VAL A 132 7.49 4.00 5.12
CA VAL A 132 6.60 5.17 5.20
C VAL A 132 7.18 6.27 4.31
N PRO A 133 6.49 6.67 3.22
CA PRO A 133 7.03 7.65 2.31
C PRO A 133 7.28 9.00 3.02
N PRO A 134 8.35 9.73 2.69
CA PRO A 134 8.54 11.09 3.19
C PRO A 134 7.44 12.02 2.63
N GLN A 135 7.22 13.18 3.28
CA GLN A 135 6.29 14.19 2.76
C GLN A 135 6.75 14.82 1.44
N THR A 136 8.03 14.67 1.11
CA THR A 136 8.61 15.10 -0.16
C THR A 136 8.48 13.99 -1.20
N ALA A 137 8.28 14.36 -2.46
CA ALA A 137 7.95 13.45 -3.57
C ALA A 137 9.03 12.39 -3.94
N GLU A 138 10.00 12.14 -3.08
CA GLU A 138 10.99 11.08 -3.27
C GLU A 138 10.39 9.73 -2.88
N HIS A 139 10.37 8.79 -3.82
CA HIS A 139 9.89 7.44 -3.59
C HIS A 139 10.97 6.59 -2.94
N PRO A 140 10.67 5.93 -1.81
CA PRO A 140 11.46 4.79 -1.41
C PRO A 140 11.32 3.72 -2.51
N ARG A 141 12.41 3.32 -3.11
CA ARG A 141 12.45 2.15 -3.99
C ARG A 141 12.70 0.91 -3.15
N PRO A 142 12.17 -0.26 -3.54
CA PRO A 142 12.57 -1.51 -2.94
C PRO A 142 14.09 -1.60 -2.89
N SER A 143 14.64 -2.15 -1.81
CA SER A 143 16.08 -2.41 -1.75
C SER A 143 16.47 -3.32 -2.92
N ALA A 144 17.62 -3.07 -3.54
CA ALA A 144 18.13 -3.93 -4.61
C ALA A 144 18.36 -5.38 -4.17
N ASP A 145 18.45 -5.60 -2.85
CA ASP A 145 18.67 -6.91 -2.23
C ASP A 145 17.34 -7.63 -1.90
N GLU A 146 16.20 -6.96 -2.02
CA GLU A 146 14.89 -7.56 -1.81
C GLU A 146 14.45 -8.39 -3.02
N VAL A 147 13.94 -9.58 -2.74
CA VAL A 147 13.41 -10.48 -3.76
C VAL A 147 12.07 -11.06 -3.29
N SER A 148 11.13 -11.24 -4.21
CA SER A 148 9.85 -11.86 -3.87
C SER A 148 10.02 -13.32 -3.43
N VAL A 149 9.16 -13.77 -2.51
CA VAL A 149 9.13 -15.17 -2.05
C VAL A 149 8.91 -16.12 -3.22
N GLU A 150 8.07 -15.75 -4.20
CA GLU A 150 7.87 -16.52 -5.43
C GLU A 150 9.19 -16.78 -6.17
N ARG A 151 10.04 -15.77 -6.26
CA ARG A 151 11.34 -15.87 -6.92
C ARG A 151 12.34 -16.72 -6.12
N LEU A 152 12.22 -16.75 -4.78
CA LEU A 152 13.01 -17.62 -3.91
C LEU A 152 12.52 -19.07 -3.97
N ALA A 153 11.22 -19.30 -4.02
CA ALA A 153 10.63 -20.65 -4.07
C ALA A 153 11.06 -21.46 -5.30
N SER A 154 11.55 -20.81 -6.35
CA SER A 154 12.10 -21.49 -7.55
C SER A 154 13.56 -21.94 -7.39
N ARG A 155 14.22 -21.66 -6.26
CA ARG A 155 15.61 -22.02 -5.96
C ARG A 155 15.68 -23.23 -5.03
N GLU A 156 16.84 -23.88 -5.01
CA GLU A 156 17.14 -24.88 -3.98
C GLU A 156 17.06 -24.23 -2.58
N THR A 157 16.84 -25.05 -1.56
CA THR A 157 16.65 -24.62 -0.15
C THR A 157 17.58 -23.46 0.23
N THR A 158 17.01 -22.34 0.59
CA THR A 158 17.72 -21.15 1.04
C THR A 158 17.12 -20.62 2.32
N THR A 159 17.92 -19.90 3.09
CA THR A 159 17.46 -19.15 4.24
C THR A 159 17.22 -17.71 3.80
N ALA A 160 16.10 -17.14 4.16
CA ALA A 160 15.76 -15.76 3.88
C ALA A 160 15.16 -15.09 5.13
N VAL A 161 15.27 -13.79 5.21
CA VAL A 161 14.61 -12.96 6.22
C VAL A 161 13.48 -12.23 5.51
N VAL A 162 12.27 -12.29 6.07
CA VAL A 162 11.15 -11.47 5.57
C VAL A 162 11.42 -10.04 5.97
N SER A 163 11.57 -9.15 5.00
CA SER A 163 11.80 -7.72 5.22
C SER A 163 10.51 -6.92 5.25
N ARG A 164 9.51 -7.36 4.46
CA ARG A 164 8.20 -6.71 4.42
C ARG A 164 7.10 -7.66 3.97
N ILE A 165 5.88 -7.32 4.38
CA ILE A 165 4.65 -8.04 4.03
C ILE A 165 3.77 -7.04 3.26
N GLY A 166 3.48 -7.36 1.99
CA GLY A 166 2.66 -6.50 1.14
C GLY A 166 1.17 -6.51 1.54
N GLU A 167 0.46 -5.46 1.15
CA GLU A 167 -0.95 -5.25 1.53
C GLU A 167 -1.90 -6.41 1.22
N PRO A 168 -1.78 -7.18 0.12
CA PRO A 168 -2.67 -8.33 -0.10
C PRO A 168 -2.63 -9.37 1.02
N ILE A 169 -1.50 -9.51 1.71
CA ILE A 169 -1.37 -10.41 2.86
C ILE A 169 -1.90 -9.72 4.12
N GLN A 170 -1.63 -8.43 4.28
CA GLN A 170 -2.11 -7.64 5.43
C GLN A 170 -3.65 -7.60 5.51
N ALA A 171 -4.31 -7.59 4.35
CA ALA A 171 -5.78 -7.60 4.23
C ALA A 171 -6.40 -8.97 4.59
N ASP A 172 -5.59 -10.02 4.76
CA ASP A 172 -6.05 -11.37 5.09
C ASP A 172 -5.65 -11.72 6.54
N ALA A 173 -6.60 -11.60 7.45
CA ALA A 173 -6.40 -11.87 8.87
C ALA A 173 -5.96 -13.32 9.16
N GLU A 174 -6.35 -14.30 8.32
CA GLU A 174 -5.95 -15.70 8.48
C GLU A 174 -4.49 -15.89 8.08
N LEU A 175 -4.05 -15.21 7.00
CA LEU A 175 -2.64 -15.24 6.59
C LEU A 175 -1.74 -14.53 7.62
N ILE A 176 -2.17 -13.40 8.18
CA ILE A 176 -1.41 -12.72 9.24
C ILE A 176 -1.29 -13.65 10.47
N ALA A 177 -2.39 -14.29 10.89
CA ALA A 177 -2.34 -15.25 11.99
C ALA A 177 -1.38 -16.41 11.71
N ALA A 178 -1.39 -16.96 10.48
CA ALA A 178 -0.50 -18.04 10.11
C ALA A 178 0.98 -17.63 10.11
N LEU A 179 1.29 -16.38 9.72
CA LEU A 179 2.65 -15.83 9.80
C LEU A 179 3.09 -15.65 11.26
N GLU A 180 2.21 -15.17 12.14
CA GLU A 180 2.49 -15.05 13.58
C GLU A 180 2.76 -16.41 14.21
N ASP A 181 1.94 -17.43 13.91
CA ASP A 181 2.13 -18.81 14.38
C ASP A 181 3.46 -19.42 13.89
N ALA A 182 3.92 -18.98 12.73
CA ALA A 182 5.23 -19.35 12.16
C ALA A 182 6.39 -18.49 12.69
N ALA A 183 6.14 -17.58 13.65
CA ALA A 183 7.10 -16.61 14.19
C ALA A 183 7.70 -15.67 13.11
N ILE A 184 6.94 -15.35 12.09
CA ILE A 184 7.24 -14.34 11.08
C ILE A 184 6.48 -13.06 11.46
N THR A 185 7.19 -12.12 12.08
CA THR A 185 6.59 -10.89 12.65
C THR A 185 7.29 -9.65 12.12
#